data_f78e05aef97368c5f35c079d44bec209
#
_entry.id   f78e05aef97368c5f35c079d44bec209
#
_cell.length_a   1.000
_cell.length_b   1.000
_cell.length_c   1.000
_cell.angle_alpha   90.00
_cell.angle_beta   90.00
_cell.angle_gamma   90.00
#
_symmetry.space_group_name_H-M   'P 1'
#
loop_
_entity.id
_entity.type
_entity.pdbx_description
1 polymer ?
#
loop_
_entity_poly.entity_id
_entity_poly.type
_entity_poly.pdbx_seq_one_letter_code
_entity_poly.pdbx_strand_id
1 'polypeptide(L)'
;MPDWSIKIVSASSGGGAAFQPDLQGYSQGDPLPAQQDDLVSWNNTTDDTHQPWPTDSNYNPLSEADVLPRGSANYLSDPIPAGESSRPSYDVAQPDDSPQTWIVYYFCKLHPTLETERGSIEATIPTSA
;
A
#
# COMPACT_ATOMS: atom_id res chain seq x y z
N MET A 1 12.94 -13.72 3.18
CA MET A 1 12.16 -12.74 2.42
C MET A 1 12.01 -11.48 3.24
N PRO A 2 12.39 -10.32 2.69
CA PRO A 2 12.27 -9.10 3.46
C PRO A 2 10.82 -8.74 3.74
N ASP A 3 10.61 -8.19 4.91
CA ASP A 3 9.34 -7.61 5.30
C ASP A 3 9.48 -6.11 5.32
N TRP A 4 8.53 -5.43 4.71
CA TRP A 4 8.50 -3.97 4.67
C TRP A 4 7.31 -3.47 5.46
N SER A 5 7.45 -2.30 6.06
CA SER A 5 6.36 -1.62 6.77
C SER A 5 6.10 -0.27 6.18
N ILE A 6 4.81 0.08 6.10
CA ILE A 6 4.38 1.43 5.76
C ILE A 6 3.59 1.94 6.96
N LYS A 7 3.97 3.12 7.45
CA LYS A 7 3.23 3.74 8.55
C LYS A 7 2.07 4.56 8.01
N ILE A 8 0.94 4.46 8.67
CA ILE A 8 -0.18 5.36 8.44
C ILE A 8 -0.10 6.39 9.56
N VAL A 9 0.18 7.64 9.19
CA VAL A 9 0.47 8.69 10.15
C VAL A 9 -0.40 9.89 9.85
N SER A 10 -0.48 10.83 10.79
CA SER A 10 -1.19 12.09 10.52
C SER A 10 -0.47 12.84 9.42
N ALA A 11 -1.24 13.36 8.45
CA ALA A 11 -0.66 14.11 7.35
C ALA A 11 -0.05 15.40 7.87
N SER A 12 1.10 15.77 7.32
CA SER A 12 1.78 17.02 7.72
C SER A 12 1.05 18.26 7.21
N SER A 13 0.18 18.08 6.20
CA SER A 13 -0.62 19.18 5.68
C SER A 13 -1.90 18.63 5.09
N GLY A 14 -2.95 19.44 5.04
CA GLY A 14 -4.19 19.05 4.38
C GLY A 14 -5.16 18.24 5.21
N GLY A 15 -4.84 17.88 6.43
CA GLY A 15 -5.70 17.06 7.29
C GLY A 15 -5.69 15.61 6.88
N GLY A 16 -6.31 14.74 7.68
CA GLY A 16 -6.37 13.32 7.43
C GLY A 16 -5.05 12.62 7.71
N ALA A 17 -4.82 11.50 7.04
CA ALA A 17 -3.62 10.68 7.24
C ALA A 17 -2.76 10.65 5.99
N ALA A 18 -1.57 10.08 6.11
CA ALA A 18 -0.67 9.87 4.98
C ALA A 18 0.02 8.51 5.15
N PHE A 19 0.47 7.96 4.04
CA PHE A 19 1.26 6.72 4.04
C PHE A 19 2.74 7.09 3.93
N GLN A 20 3.54 6.53 4.82
CA GLN A 20 4.98 6.82 4.84
C GLN A 20 5.76 5.52 4.99
N PRO A 21 6.63 5.19 4.02
CA PRO A 21 7.48 4.02 4.19
C PRO A 21 8.29 4.11 5.48
N ASP A 22 8.35 3.01 6.23
CA ASP A 22 9.09 2.96 7.50
C ASP A 22 10.56 2.70 7.20
N LEU A 23 11.19 3.65 6.51
CA LEU A 23 12.59 3.60 6.12
C LEU A 23 13.20 4.96 6.37
N GLN A 24 14.47 4.94 6.80
CA GLN A 24 15.21 6.17 7.02
C GLN A 24 15.31 6.98 5.72
N GLY A 25 15.00 8.27 5.80
CA GLY A 25 15.09 9.18 4.67
C GLY A 25 13.85 9.24 3.79
N TYR A 26 12.80 8.47 4.11
CA TYR A 26 11.56 8.49 3.35
C TYR A 26 10.54 9.39 4.01
N SER A 27 9.78 10.09 3.18
CA SER A 27 8.77 11.05 3.62
C SER A 27 7.36 10.53 3.33
N GLN A 28 6.36 11.25 3.84
CA GLN A 28 4.96 10.94 3.55
C GLN A 28 4.71 10.99 2.04
N GLY A 29 4.06 9.96 1.52
CA GLY A 29 3.75 9.86 0.10
C GLY A 29 4.86 9.30 -0.77
N ASP A 30 6.05 9.08 -0.23
CA ASP A 30 7.12 8.47 -1.01
C ASP A 30 6.76 7.02 -1.36
N PRO A 31 7.19 6.53 -2.54
CA PRO A 31 6.96 5.12 -2.87
C PRO A 31 7.86 4.21 -2.04
N LEU A 32 7.32 3.04 -1.69
CA LEU A 32 8.09 2.00 -1.01
C LEU A 32 8.76 1.13 -2.06
N PRO A 33 10.09 0.99 -2.04
CA PRO A 33 10.74 0.02 -2.93
C PRO A 33 10.61 -1.40 -2.38
N ALA A 34 10.17 -2.34 -3.22
CA ALA A 34 10.03 -3.73 -2.81
C ALA A 34 10.32 -4.63 -3.99
N GLN A 35 10.51 -5.91 -3.74
CA GLN A 35 10.75 -6.92 -4.78
C GLN A 35 9.62 -7.93 -4.75
N GLN A 36 9.47 -8.66 -5.86
CA GLN A 36 8.50 -9.74 -5.93
C GLN A 36 8.74 -10.70 -4.77
N ASP A 37 7.65 -11.17 -4.17
CA ASP A 37 7.61 -12.09 -3.04
C ASP A 37 7.96 -11.45 -1.69
N ASP A 38 8.29 -10.16 -1.66
CA ASP A 38 8.41 -9.46 -0.38
C ASP A 38 7.03 -9.29 0.26
N LEU A 39 7.01 -9.18 1.58
CA LEU A 39 5.77 -8.94 2.33
C LEU A 39 5.71 -7.49 2.76
N VAL A 40 4.55 -6.87 2.60
CA VAL A 40 4.32 -5.48 2.99
C VAL A 40 3.16 -5.45 3.96
N SER A 41 3.34 -4.73 5.06
CA SER A 41 2.26 -4.49 6.00
C SER A 41 2.15 -3.00 6.30
N TRP A 42 0.99 -2.57 6.77
CA TRP A 42 0.73 -1.18 7.14
C TRP A 42 0.50 -1.12 8.64
N ASN A 43 1.13 -0.15 9.30
CA ASN A 43 0.95 0.12 10.72
C ASN A 43 0.15 1.40 10.90
N ASN A 44 -1.04 1.27 11.44
CA ASN A 44 -1.91 2.43 11.64
C ASN A 44 -1.61 3.09 12.98
N THR A 45 -0.93 4.23 12.94
CA THR A 45 -0.61 4.99 14.15
C THR A 45 -1.59 6.12 14.42
N THR A 46 -2.67 6.20 13.62
CA THR A 46 -3.69 7.25 13.77
C THR A 46 -4.84 6.76 14.65
N ASP A 47 -5.78 7.65 14.93
CA ASP A 47 -6.96 7.35 15.74
C ASP A 47 -8.14 6.84 14.90
N ASP A 48 -8.00 6.80 13.57
CA ASP A 48 -9.05 6.36 12.65
C ASP A 48 -8.73 5.01 12.03
N THR A 49 -9.75 4.32 11.56
CA THR A 49 -9.57 3.11 10.77
C THR A 49 -9.21 3.49 9.33
N HIS A 50 -8.26 2.78 8.76
CA HIS A 50 -7.83 2.99 7.37
C HIS A 50 -7.78 1.65 6.63
N GLN A 51 -7.95 1.69 5.31
CA GLN A 51 -7.84 0.48 4.49
C GLN A 51 -7.13 0.80 3.19
N PRO A 52 -5.88 0.32 3.01
CA PRO A 52 -5.23 0.41 1.71
C PRO A 52 -6.02 -0.38 0.67
N TRP A 53 -6.31 0.24 -0.45
CA TRP A 53 -7.07 -0.37 -1.54
C TRP A 53 -6.38 -0.05 -2.86
N PRO A 54 -6.14 -1.04 -3.73
CA PRO A 54 -5.41 -0.79 -4.96
C PRO A 54 -6.18 0.10 -5.92
N THR A 55 -5.44 0.92 -6.65
CA THR A 55 -6.00 1.86 -7.60
C THR A 55 -5.22 1.77 -8.92
N ASP A 56 -5.71 2.46 -9.94
CA ASP A 56 -4.92 2.68 -11.15
C ASP A 56 -3.92 3.83 -10.95
N SER A 57 -3.19 4.19 -11.99
CA SER A 57 -2.16 5.24 -11.90
C SER A 57 -2.73 6.63 -11.64
N ASN A 58 -4.03 6.81 -11.79
CA ASN A 58 -4.71 8.07 -11.49
C ASN A 58 -5.41 8.03 -10.13
N TYR A 59 -5.14 6.99 -9.33
CA TYR A 59 -5.75 6.77 -8.02
C TYR A 59 -7.27 6.58 -8.08
N ASN A 60 -7.76 6.02 -9.18
CA ASN A 60 -9.14 5.56 -9.26
C ASN A 60 -9.19 4.13 -8.72
N PRO A 61 -10.10 3.82 -7.78
CA PRO A 61 -10.09 2.50 -7.13
C PRO A 61 -10.42 1.39 -8.12
N LEU A 62 -9.72 0.27 -7.98
CA LEU A 62 -10.08 -0.94 -8.71
C LEU A 62 -11.41 -1.47 -8.15
N SER A 63 -12.17 -2.14 -9.01
CA SER A 63 -13.47 -2.68 -8.60
C SER A 63 -13.29 -3.83 -7.60
N GLU A 64 -14.30 -4.08 -6.78
CA GLU A 64 -14.26 -5.19 -5.85
C GLU A 64 -14.06 -6.52 -6.56
N ALA A 65 -14.59 -6.66 -7.78
CA ALA A 65 -14.42 -7.88 -8.55
C ALA A 65 -12.95 -8.14 -8.91
N ASP A 66 -12.15 -7.07 -9.05
CA ASP A 66 -10.73 -7.18 -9.39
C ASP A 66 -9.84 -7.39 -8.16
N VAL A 67 -10.35 -7.12 -6.96
CA VAL A 67 -9.57 -7.14 -5.72
C VAL A 67 -9.93 -8.32 -4.83
N LEU A 68 -11.20 -8.66 -4.73
CA LEU A 68 -11.67 -9.77 -3.91
C LEU A 68 -11.61 -11.07 -4.71
N PRO A 69 -11.51 -12.23 -4.06
CA PRO A 69 -11.60 -12.43 -2.62
C PRO A 69 -10.32 -12.05 -1.87
N ARG A 70 -10.45 -11.99 -0.57
CA ARG A 70 -9.34 -11.77 0.34
C ARG A 70 -8.23 -12.77 0.05
N GLY A 71 -6.99 -12.27 -0.04
CA GLY A 71 -5.85 -13.12 -0.37
C GLY A 71 -5.53 -13.19 -1.86
N SER A 72 -6.32 -12.52 -2.71
CA SER A 72 -5.98 -12.45 -4.14
C SER A 72 -4.75 -11.55 -4.34
N ALA A 73 -4.15 -11.62 -5.53
CA ALA A 73 -2.91 -10.88 -5.82
C ALA A 73 -3.06 -9.37 -5.68
N ASN A 74 -4.28 -8.85 -5.83
CA ASN A 74 -4.53 -7.40 -5.73
C ASN A 74 -5.01 -6.97 -4.34
N TYR A 75 -5.29 -7.91 -3.45
CA TYR A 75 -5.83 -7.57 -2.14
C TYR A 75 -4.72 -7.10 -1.21
N LEU A 76 -4.79 -5.86 -0.72
CA LEU A 76 -3.73 -5.29 0.11
C LEU A 76 -3.95 -5.55 1.59
N SER A 77 -5.14 -5.27 2.10
CA SER A 77 -5.38 -5.41 3.54
C SER A 77 -6.87 -5.31 3.86
N ASP A 78 -7.24 -5.94 4.97
CA ASP A 78 -8.52 -5.66 5.64
C ASP A 78 -8.48 -4.25 6.24
N PRO A 79 -9.63 -3.67 6.61
CA PRO A 79 -9.61 -2.41 7.37
C PRO A 79 -8.72 -2.54 8.61
N ILE A 80 -7.90 -1.52 8.86
CA ILE A 80 -6.92 -1.53 9.94
C ILE A 80 -7.39 -0.57 11.03
N PRO A 81 -7.82 -1.10 12.18
CA PRO A 81 -8.23 -0.23 13.29
C PRO A 81 -7.07 0.61 13.83
N ALA A 82 -7.41 1.66 14.55
CA ALA A 82 -6.42 2.53 15.17
C ALA A 82 -5.44 1.72 16.02
N GLY A 83 -4.16 1.97 15.84
CA GLY A 83 -3.11 1.32 16.62
C GLY A 83 -2.78 -0.11 16.21
N GLU A 84 -3.38 -0.63 15.13
CA GLU A 84 -3.15 -2.01 14.70
C GLU A 84 -2.42 -2.07 13.37
N SER A 85 -2.00 -3.28 13.01
CA SER A 85 -1.30 -3.54 11.75
C SER A 85 -2.22 -4.25 10.77
N SER A 86 -1.87 -4.15 9.50
CA SER A 86 -2.67 -4.74 8.41
C SER A 86 -2.71 -6.27 8.48
N ARG A 87 -3.77 -6.83 7.94
CA ARG A 87 -3.98 -8.28 7.79
C ARG A 87 -4.74 -8.54 6.50
N PRO A 88 -4.37 -9.55 5.73
CA PRO A 88 -3.08 -10.27 5.79
C PRO A 88 -1.95 -9.36 5.34
N SER A 89 -0.71 -9.79 5.46
CA SER A 89 0.40 -9.08 4.81
C SER A 89 0.24 -9.17 3.31
N TYR A 90 0.57 -8.08 2.61
CA TYR A 90 0.49 -8.07 1.16
C TYR A 90 1.76 -8.72 0.59
N ASP A 91 1.57 -9.74 -0.23
CA ASP A 91 2.65 -10.43 -0.92
C ASP A 91 2.82 -9.77 -2.28
N VAL A 92 3.97 -9.14 -2.51
CA VAL A 92 4.23 -8.41 -3.76
C VAL A 92 4.24 -9.39 -4.91
N ALA A 93 3.30 -9.25 -5.83
CA ALA A 93 3.13 -10.17 -6.95
C ALA A 93 3.14 -9.42 -8.26
N GLN A 94 3.85 -9.96 -9.24
CA GLN A 94 3.88 -9.39 -10.58
C GLN A 94 2.55 -9.63 -11.28
N PRO A 95 1.90 -8.57 -11.79
CA PRO A 95 0.71 -8.75 -12.61
C PRO A 95 1.06 -9.45 -13.93
N ASP A 96 0.09 -10.15 -14.51
CA ASP A 96 0.28 -10.79 -15.80
C ASP A 96 0.65 -9.76 -16.87
N ASP A 97 1.57 -10.12 -17.75
CA ASP A 97 2.00 -9.27 -18.86
C ASP A 97 2.62 -7.94 -18.45
N SER A 98 3.05 -7.81 -17.20
CA SER A 98 3.68 -6.58 -16.75
C SER A 98 5.19 -6.59 -16.99
N PRO A 99 5.83 -5.41 -17.04
CA PRO A 99 7.29 -5.34 -17.14
C PRO A 99 7.96 -5.83 -15.85
N GLN A 100 9.29 -5.90 -15.86
CA GLN A 100 10.06 -6.32 -14.69
C GLN A 100 9.99 -5.33 -13.53
N THR A 101 9.52 -4.12 -13.79
CA THR A 101 9.23 -3.13 -12.76
C THR A 101 7.81 -2.65 -12.95
N TRP A 102 7.11 -2.46 -11.85
CA TRP A 102 5.73 -1.94 -11.91
C TRP A 102 5.45 -1.18 -10.62
N ILE A 103 4.36 -0.42 -10.63
CA ILE A 103 3.98 0.35 -9.46
C ILE A 103 2.59 -0.09 -9.01
N VAL A 104 2.48 -0.40 -7.71
CA VAL A 104 1.19 -0.68 -7.08
C VAL A 104 0.72 0.63 -6.45
N TYR A 105 -0.31 1.24 -7.05
CA TYR A 105 -0.91 2.45 -6.50
C TYR A 105 -2.02 2.06 -5.53
N TYR A 106 -2.18 2.81 -4.45
CA TYR A 106 -3.26 2.56 -3.50
C TYR A 106 -3.68 3.84 -2.82
N PHE A 107 -4.86 3.79 -2.22
CA PHE A 107 -5.41 4.90 -1.44
C PHE A 107 -6.15 4.31 -0.23
N CYS A 108 -6.67 5.16 0.65
CA CYS A 108 -7.54 4.69 1.71
C CYS A 108 -8.97 4.62 1.19
N LYS A 109 -9.52 3.39 1.13
CA LYS A 109 -10.88 3.17 0.64
C LYS A 109 -11.93 3.89 1.47
N LEU A 110 -11.65 4.10 2.76
CA LEU A 110 -12.58 4.70 3.69
C LEU A 110 -12.61 6.23 3.59
N HIS A 111 -11.59 6.82 2.97
CA HIS A 111 -11.44 8.27 2.84
C HIS A 111 -11.03 8.65 1.41
N PRO A 112 -11.86 8.33 0.41
CA PRO A 112 -11.42 8.41 -0.99
C PRO A 112 -11.17 9.84 -1.50
N THR A 113 -11.65 10.84 -0.78
CA THR A 113 -11.45 12.24 -1.19
C THR A 113 -10.19 12.88 -0.61
N LEU A 114 -9.49 12.19 0.28
CA LEU A 114 -8.29 12.74 0.91
C LEU A 114 -7.05 12.39 0.08
N GLU A 115 -6.53 13.38 -0.63
CA GLU A 115 -5.39 13.17 -1.53
C GLU A 115 -4.11 12.77 -0.79
N THR A 116 -3.98 13.13 0.48
CA THR A 116 -2.82 12.72 1.28
C THR A 116 -2.85 11.23 1.59
N GLU A 117 -4.02 10.59 1.56
CA GLU A 117 -4.15 9.16 1.84
C GLU A 117 -3.98 8.34 0.57
N ARG A 118 -2.89 8.59 -0.13
CA ARG A 118 -2.48 7.89 -1.36
C ARG A 118 -1.04 7.46 -1.22
N GLY A 119 -0.72 6.28 -1.73
CA GLY A 119 0.64 5.78 -1.68
C GLY A 119 0.94 4.89 -2.86
N SER A 120 2.18 4.40 -2.91
CA SER A 120 2.60 3.51 -3.98
C SER A 120 3.72 2.59 -3.52
N ILE A 121 3.84 1.45 -4.19
CA ILE A 121 4.92 0.49 -4.00
C ILE A 121 5.60 0.35 -5.36
N GLU A 122 6.88 0.70 -5.41
CA GLU A 122 7.70 0.46 -6.62
C GLU A 122 8.25 -0.96 -6.53
N ALA A 123 7.71 -1.85 -7.35
CA ALA A 123 8.04 -3.26 -7.28
C ALA A 123 8.97 -3.67 -8.42
N THR A 124 9.88 -4.60 -8.13
CA THR A 124 10.82 -5.12 -9.12
C THR A 124 10.90 -6.64 -8.98
N ILE A 125 11.32 -7.29 -10.07
CA ILE A 125 11.67 -8.70 -10.02
C ILE A 125 13.15 -8.77 -9.68
N PRO A 126 13.55 -9.55 -8.64
CA PRO A 126 14.96 -9.71 -8.33
C PRO A 126 15.70 -10.30 -9.52
N THR A 127 16.85 -9.72 -9.87
CA THR A 127 17.71 -10.32 -10.89
C THR A 127 18.44 -11.49 -10.26
N SER A 128 18.32 -12.65 -10.89
CA SER A 128 19.14 -13.78 -10.47
C SER A 128 20.58 -13.56 -10.96
N ALA A 129 21.47 -13.60 -10.02
CA ALA A 129 22.89 -13.43 -10.35
C ALA A 129 23.47 -14.70 -10.92
#